data_72cac19b8f1e7e59905e7f7186009aed
#
_entry.id   72cac19b8f1e7e59905e7f7186009aed
#
_cell.length_a   1.000
_cell.length_b   1.000
_cell.length_c   1.000
_cell.angle_alpha   90.00
_cell.angle_beta   90.00
_cell.angle_gamma   90.00
#
_symmetry.space_group_name_H-M   'P 1'
#
loop_
_entity.id
_entity.type
_entity.pdbx_description
1 polymer ?
#
loop_
_entity_poly.entity_id
_entity_poly.type
_entity_poly.pdbx_seq_one_letter_code
_entity_poly.pdbx_strand_id
1 'polypeptide(L)'
;KKTLKEAKKAGLKTNVTLLYSDDITYAGAQKLPDGWDTDSAEKKALEYTKNVIKELKAADAVPTMITIGNEVNYNFLTLSSWDGYCAMAEISKIVRDAGIKAAFSFAAPEKASDIQYIIEQLGYACEKYEGAGYDYIGVNIYPNTHSDSYVKELKNTVEEKAAGKQMIISSVKCPWKDSEGKASITTQTKSIYEYLQATIDEKNAGGLIYDDADFVGAWDSFFDGNGQAMSSLAIFAYAQGNQVDVSSYKDPWEYGGDTGLKNLTASVKKLNNMSQSSVRGMDISSYTALKKAGVKYYDFDGKETSLLKVLHDN
;
A
#
# COMPACT_ATOMS: atom_id res chain seq x y z
N LYS A 1 -14.85 -4.74 -8.18
CA LYS A 1 -15.64 -5.88 -7.69
C LYS A 1 -15.08 -7.23 -8.17
N LYS A 2 -14.86 -7.41 -9.50
CA LYS A 2 -14.35 -8.68 -10.04
C LYS A 2 -12.99 -9.06 -9.47
N THR A 3 -12.05 -8.13 -9.49
CA THR A 3 -10.68 -8.31 -8.93
C THR A 3 -10.73 -8.70 -7.45
N LEU A 4 -11.56 -8.04 -6.64
CA LEU A 4 -11.73 -8.34 -5.21
C LEU A 4 -12.24 -9.77 -4.97
N LYS A 5 -13.20 -10.21 -5.78
CA LYS A 5 -13.70 -11.61 -5.69
C LYS A 5 -12.64 -12.63 -6.07
N GLU A 6 -11.87 -12.36 -7.12
CA GLU A 6 -10.79 -13.24 -7.56
C GLU A 6 -9.70 -13.29 -6.49
N ALA A 7 -9.29 -12.14 -5.92
CA ALA A 7 -8.32 -12.08 -4.83
C ALA A 7 -8.79 -12.83 -3.57
N LYS A 8 -10.05 -12.62 -3.15
CA LYS A 8 -10.65 -13.35 -2.02
C LYS A 8 -10.66 -14.87 -2.24
N LYS A 9 -11.00 -15.32 -3.46
CA LYS A 9 -10.94 -16.75 -3.83
C LYS A 9 -9.52 -17.30 -3.80
N ALA A 10 -8.53 -16.47 -4.09
CA ALA A 10 -7.12 -16.84 -3.99
C ALA A 10 -6.58 -16.80 -2.54
N GLY A 11 -7.41 -16.50 -1.54
CA GLY A 11 -6.99 -16.44 -0.12
C GLY A 11 -6.38 -15.11 0.30
N LEU A 12 -6.36 -14.12 -0.59
CA LEU A 12 -5.77 -12.80 -0.30
C LEU A 12 -6.75 -11.92 0.49
N LYS A 13 -6.22 -11.18 1.47
CA LYS A 13 -6.92 -10.04 2.06
C LYS A 13 -6.90 -8.89 1.05
N THR A 14 -7.91 -8.03 1.10
CA THR A 14 -8.03 -6.94 0.12
C THR A 14 -8.17 -5.59 0.80
N ASN A 15 -7.55 -4.58 0.20
CA ASN A 15 -7.75 -3.17 0.48
C ASN A 15 -8.39 -2.48 -0.73
N VAL A 16 -9.23 -1.50 -0.48
CA VAL A 16 -9.78 -0.61 -1.52
C VAL A 16 -9.50 0.83 -1.10
N THR A 17 -8.78 1.58 -1.92
CA THR A 17 -8.66 3.02 -1.74
C THR A 17 -9.84 3.71 -2.38
N LEU A 18 -10.62 4.45 -1.61
CA LEU A 18 -11.70 5.29 -2.10
C LEU A 18 -11.16 6.68 -2.38
N LEU A 19 -11.20 7.07 -3.64
CA LEU A 19 -10.80 8.41 -4.07
C LEU A 19 -12.02 9.33 -4.01
N TYR A 20 -11.82 10.53 -3.49
CA TYR A 20 -12.81 11.59 -3.36
C TYR A 20 -12.43 12.81 -4.21
N SER A 21 -11.52 12.63 -5.14
CA SER A 21 -10.98 13.64 -6.03
C SER A 21 -10.83 13.08 -7.43
N ASP A 22 -11.05 13.90 -8.44
CA ASP A 22 -10.75 13.60 -9.84
C ASP A 22 -9.30 13.95 -10.22
N ASP A 23 -8.55 14.54 -9.31
CA ASP A 23 -7.12 14.82 -9.47
C ASP A 23 -6.36 14.36 -8.24
N ILE A 24 -5.40 13.47 -8.45
CA ILE A 24 -4.52 12.88 -7.44
C ILE A 24 -3.05 12.99 -7.83
N THR A 25 -2.71 13.93 -8.70
CA THR A 25 -1.35 14.08 -9.23
C THR A 25 -0.32 14.49 -8.17
N TYR A 26 -0.76 15.16 -7.12
CA TYR A 26 0.05 15.50 -5.93
C TYR A 26 -0.84 15.76 -4.72
N ALA A 27 -0.28 15.76 -3.53
CA ALA A 27 -1.01 15.84 -2.25
C ALA A 27 -1.97 17.04 -2.10
N GLY A 28 -1.73 18.13 -2.80
CA GLY A 28 -2.60 19.33 -2.78
C GLY A 28 -3.64 19.39 -3.89
N ALA A 29 -3.65 18.46 -4.82
CA ALA A 29 -4.48 18.54 -6.04
C ALA A 29 -5.98 18.36 -5.80
N GLN A 30 -6.40 17.62 -4.82
CA GLN A 30 -7.76 17.32 -4.31
C GLN A 30 -8.94 18.02 -5.03
N LYS A 31 -9.00 17.91 -6.37
CA LYS A 31 -10.10 18.48 -7.17
C LYS A 31 -11.38 17.69 -6.93
N LEU A 32 -12.48 18.39 -6.63
CA LEU A 32 -13.79 17.74 -6.47
C LEU A 32 -14.22 17.01 -7.76
N PRO A 33 -14.86 15.84 -7.62
CA PRO A 33 -15.47 15.12 -8.74
C PRO A 33 -16.48 15.99 -9.48
N ASP A 34 -16.62 15.74 -10.77
CA ASP A 34 -17.58 16.46 -11.60
C ASP A 34 -18.99 16.41 -11.02
N GLY A 35 -19.64 17.56 -10.95
CA GLY A 35 -20.96 17.74 -10.35
C GLY A 35 -20.97 17.83 -8.82
N TRP A 36 -19.81 17.87 -8.17
CA TRP A 36 -19.70 18.20 -6.75
C TRP A 36 -19.30 19.69 -6.61
N ASP A 37 -19.80 20.32 -5.57
CA ASP A 37 -19.41 21.66 -5.12
C ASP A 37 -19.05 21.62 -3.63
N THR A 38 -18.33 22.61 -3.15
CA THR A 38 -17.82 22.67 -1.77
C THR A 38 -18.93 22.54 -0.74
N ASP A 39 -20.11 23.15 -0.98
CA ASP A 39 -21.21 23.17 -0.01
C ASP A 39 -21.86 21.78 0.14
N SER A 40 -21.78 20.94 -0.88
CA SER A 40 -22.36 19.58 -0.88
C SER A 40 -21.33 18.46 -0.81
N ALA A 41 -20.01 18.79 -0.87
CA ALA A 41 -18.93 17.82 -1.02
C ALA A 41 -18.93 16.77 0.10
N GLU A 42 -19.02 17.19 1.36
CA GLU A 42 -19.08 16.27 2.51
C GLU A 42 -20.25 15.31 2.41
N LYS A 43 -21.48 15.83 2.22
CA LYS A 43 -22.69 15.00 2.08
C LYS A 43 -22.55 13.99 0.95
N LYS A 44 -22.06 14.43 -0.22
CA LYS A 44 -21.83 13.55 -1.37
C LYS A 44 -20.77 12.49 -1.13
N ALA A 45 -19.72 12.81 -0.39
CA ALA A 45 -18.68 11.87 -0.01
C ALA A 45 -19.21 10.77 0.95
N LEU A 46 -20.04 11.16 1.91
CA LEU A 46 -20.72 10.22 2.82
C LEU A 46 -21.67 9.29 2.05
N GLU A 47 -22.47 9.85 1.14
CA GLU A 47 -23.38 9.07 0.28
C GLU A 47 -22.62 8.14 -0.67
N TYR A 48 -21.55 8.62 -1.29
CA TYR A 48 -20.65 7.82 -2.13
C TYR A 48 -20.10 6.62 -1.37
N THR A 49 -19.55 6.85 -0.18
CA THR A 49 -18.98 5.79 0.66
C THR A 49 -20.03 4.73 1.02
N LYS A 50 -21.23 5.16 1.45
CA LYS A 50 -22.35 4.25 1.75
C LYS A 50 -22.75 3.42 0.53
N ASN A 51 -22.85 4.06 -0.63
CA ASN A 51 -23.22 3.38 -1.88
C ASN A 51 -22.16 2.37 -2.32
N VAL A 52 -20.87 2.72 -2.27
CA VAL A 52 -19.78 1.78 -2.59
C VAL A 52 -19.83 0.57 -1.67
N ILE A 53 -19.93 0.76 -0.36
CA ILE A 53 -20.00 -0.35 0.60
C ILE A 53 -21.23 -1.22 0.35
N LYS A 54 -22.40 -0.63 0.10
CA LYS A 54 -23.63 -1.35 -0.26
C LYS A 54 -23.43 -2.23 -1.49
N GLU A 55 -22.80 -1.68 -2.53
CA GLU A 55 -22.52 -2.42 -3.78
C GLU A 55 -21.47 -3.52 -3.61
N LEU A 56 -20.48 -3.31 -2.73
CA LEU A 56 -19.48 -4.32 -2.40
C LEU A 56 -20.11 -5.48 -1.62
N LYS A 57 -20.99 -5.18 -0.66
CA LYS A 57 -21.78 -6.18 0.08
C LYS A 57 -22.67 -6.99 -0.84
N ALA A 58 -23.46 -6.32 -1.72
CA ALA A 58 -24.32 -6.98 -2.68
C ALA A 58 -23.56 -7.88 -3.68
N ALA A 59 -22.31 -7.55 -3.94
CA ALA A 59 -21.44 -8.32 -4.83
C ALA A 59 -20.64 -9.42 -4.13
N ASP A 60 -20.76 -9.64 -2.81
CA ASP A 60 -19.86 -10.48 -2.00
C ASP A 60 -18.36 -10.17 -2.25
N ALA A 61 -18.03 -8.88 -2.29
CA ALA A 61 -16.71 -8.34 -2.59
C ALA A 61 -16.24 -7.35 -1.51
N VAL A 62 -16.69 -7.54 -0.26
CA VAL A 62 -16.31 -6.69 0.86
C VAL A 62 -14.81 -6.83 1.13
N PRO A 63 -14.03 -5.73 1.12
CA PRO A 63 -12.61 -5.78 1.42
C PRO A 63 -12.36 -5.92 2.93
N THR A 64 -11.16 -6.33 3.28
CA THR A 64 -10.71 -6.36 4.68
C THR A 64 -10.48 -4.94 5.22
N MET A 65 -10.05 -4.02 4.35
CA MET A 65 -9.71 -2.64 4.68
C MET A 65 -10.20 -1.70 3.58
N ILE A 66 -10.61 -0.51 3.97
CA ILE A 66 -10.82 0.63 3.07
C ILE A 66 -9.85 1.74 3.49
N THR A 67 -9.05 2.21 2.52
CA THR A 67 -8.26 3.42 2.65
C THR A 67 -9.09 4.61 2.17
N ILE A 68 -9.23 5.60 3.02
CA ILE A 68 -10.04 6.80 2.81
C ILE A 68 -9.16 7.88 2.20
N GLY A 69 -9.34 8.13 0.91
CA GLY A 69 -8.55 9.07 0.13
C GLY A 69 -7.13 8.59 -0.16
N ASN A 70 -6.41 9.38 -0.94
CA ASN A 70 -4.98 9.24 -1.19
C ASN A 70 -4.33 10.61 -1.03
N GLU A 71 -3.26 10.68 -0.25
CA GLU A 71 -2.51 11.90 0.04
C GLU A 71 -3.38 13.07 0.53
N VAL A 72 -4.27 12.75 1.47
CA VAL A 72 -5.29 13.68 1.99
C VAL A 72 -4.76 14.64 3.07
N ASN A 73 -3.50 15.01 3.00
CA ASN A 73 -2.86 15.94 3.94
C ASN A 73 -3.54 17.32 3.95
N TYR A 74 -3.98 17.78 2.78
CA TYR A 74 -4.48 19.13 2.57
C TYR A 74 -5.72 19.12 1.68
N ASN A 75 -6.61 20.08 1.90
CA ASN A 75 -7.75 20.36 1.02
C ASN A 75 -8.70 19.17 0.78
N PHE A 76 -8.77 18.19 1.69
CA PHE A 76 -9.69 17.08 1.52
C PHE A 76 -11.10 17.59 1.26
N LEU A 77 -11.70 17.19 0.14
CA LEU A 77 -12.99 17.69 -0.35
C LEU A 77 -13.02 19.22 -0.60
N THR A 78 -11.89 19.86 -0.79
CA THR A 78 -11.73 21.34 -0.86
C THR A 78 -12.25 22.08 0.36
N LEU A 79 -12.40 21.42 1.48
CA LEU A 79 -12.85 21.95 2.75
C LEU A 79 -11.70 22.63 3.50
N SER A 80 -12.04 23.41 4.54
CA SER A 80 -11.03 23.85 5.51
C SER A 80 -10.33 22.65 6.15
N SER A 81 -9.12 22.83 6.67
CA SER A 81 -8.37 21.69 7.26
C SER A 81 -9.19 20.98 8.34
N TRP A 82 -9.84 21.74 9.23
CA TRP A 82 -10.66 21.15 10.30
C TRP A 82 -11.90 20.41 9.76
N ASP A 83 -12.65 21.03 8.84
CA ASP A 83 -13.84 20.39 8.26
C ASP A 83 -13.45 19.16 7.44
N GLY A 84 -12.29 19.19 6.77
CA GLY A 84 -11.72 18.02 6.09
C GLY A 84 -11.46 16.87 7.06
N TYR A 85 -10.87 17.10 8.23
CA TYR A 85 -10.67 16.05 9.25
C TYR A 85 -12.01 15.55 9.82
N CYS A 86 -12.99 16.43 10.01
CA CYS A 86 -14.32 16.03 10.41
C CYS A 86 -14.99 15.10 9.38
N ALA A 87 -14.93 15.46 8.10
CA ALA A 87 -15.44 14.62 7.02
C ALA A 87 -14.74 13.27 6.96
N MET A 88 -13.40 13.22 7.11
CA MET A 88 -12.65 11.96 7.22
C MET A 88 -13.14 11.10 8.38
N ALA A 89 -13.38 11.70 9.55
CA ALA A 89 -13.88 11.00 10.72
C ALA A 89 -15.27 10.40 10.49
N GLU A 90 -16.22 11.16 9.91
CA GLU A 90 -17.55 10.64 9.57
C GLU A 90 -17.50 9.52 8.53
N ILE A 91 -16.66 9.66 7.50
CA ILE A 91 -16.43 8.59 6.51
C ILE A 91 -15.87 7.35 7.19
N SER A 92 -14.90 7.51 8.09
CA SER A 92 -14.31 6.39 8.83
C SER A 92 -15.34 5.63 9.67
N LYS A 93 -16.29 6.36 10.28
CA LYS A 93 -17.40 5.74 10.99
C LYS A 93 -18.24 4.86 10.08
N ILE A 94 -18.61 5.33 8.88
CA ILE A 94 -19.37 4.53 7.91
C ILE A 94 -18.64 3.23 7.55
N VAL A 95 -17.32 3.31 7.34
CA VAL A 95 -16.47 2.15 7.04
C VAL A 95 -16.47 1.17 8.20
N ARG A 96 -16.25 1.64 9.42
CA ARG A 96 -16.18 0.81 10.64
C ARG A 96 -17.53 0.20 11.03
N ASP A 97 -18.63 0.93 10.87
CA ASP A 97 -20.01 0.42 11.07
C ASP A 97 -20.35 -0.72 10.10
N ALA A 98 -19.65 -0.77 8.97
CA ALA A 98 -19.75 -1.87 8.01
C ALA A 98 -18.92 -3.12 8.38
N GLY A 99 -18.14 -3.06 9.47
CA GLY A 99 -17.23 -4.12 9.91
C GLY A 99 -15.91 -4.17 9.13
N ILE A 100 -15.54 -3.07 8.46
CA ILE A 100 -14.36 -2.96 7.63
C ILE A 100 -13.31 -2.11 8.37
N LYS A 101 -12.02 -2.50 8.30
CA LYS A 101 -10.95 -1.68 8.85
C LYS A 101 -10.81 -0.38 8.06
N ALA A 102 -10.56 0.73 8.76
CA ALA A 102 -10.36 2.03 8.16
C ALA A 102 -8.87 2.41 8.19
N ALA A 103 -8.40 2.95 7.07
CA ALA A 103 -7.07 3.56 6.95
C ALA A 103 -7.19 4.94 6.29
N PHE A 104 -6.23 5.80 6.58
CA PHE A 104 -6.02 7.04 5.82
C PHE A 104 -4.68 6.96 5.10
N SER A 105 -4.55 7.61 3.95
CA SER A 105 -3.29 7.70 3.21
C SER A 105 -2.85 9.14 3.06
N PHE A 106 -1.65 9.42 3.56
CA PHE A 106 -1.02 10.74 3.53
C PHE A 106 0.24 10.69 2.65
N ALA A 107 0.54 11.79 1.97
CA ALA A 107 1.88 11.99 1.46
C ALA A 107 2.84 12.15 2.64
N ALA A 108 4.05 11.61 2.53
CA ALA A 108 5.08 11.81 3.53
C ALA A 108 5.38 13.32 3.68
N PRO A 109 5.30 13.89 4.89
CA PRO A 109 5.64 15.29 5.11
C PRO A 109 7.15 15.53 4.93
N GLU A 110 7.58 16.77 4.75
CA GLU A 110 9.02 17.11 4.65
C GLU A 110 9.80 16.72 5.91
N LYS A 111 9.16 16.83 7.07
CA LYS A 111 9.71 16.43 8.37
C LYS A 111 8.79 15.42 9.02
N ALA A 112 9.37 14.35 9.56
CA ALA A 112 8.60 13.31 10.23
C ALA A 112 7.74 13.84 11.38
N SER A 113 8.20 14.88 12.09
CA SER A 113 7.43 15.55 13.16
C SER A 113 6.11 16.15 12.68
N ASP A 114 5.99 16.53 11.42
CA ASP A 114 4.82 17.25 10.90
C ASP A 114 3.58 16.33 10.82
N ILE A 115 3.79 14.99 10.81
CA ILE A 115 2.69 14.03 10.88
C ILE A 115 1.95 14.09 12.23
N GLN A 116 2.62 14.58 13.28
CA GLN A 116 2.01 14.74 14.60
C GLN A 116 0.75 15.60 14.52
N TYR A 117 0.82 16.74 13.84
CA TYR A 117 -0.32 17.64 13.71
C TYR A 117 -1.52 16.94 13.04
N ILE A 118 -1.26 16.19 11.97
CA ILE A 118 -2.30 15.43 11.27
C ILE A 118 -2.97 14.42 12.22
N ILE A 119 -2.17 13.68 12.99
CA ILE A 119 -2.68 12.66 13.93
C ILE A 119 -3.50 13.29 15.03
N GLU A 120 -3.06 14.42 15.59
CA GLU A 120 -3.78 15.13 16.64
C GLU A 120 -5.13 15.66 16.13
N GLN A 121 -5.17 16.27 14.95
CA GLN A 121 -6.41 16.77 14.35
C GLN A 121 -7.39 15.63 14.03
N LEU A 122 -6.91 14.52 13.49
CA LEU A 122 -7.73 13.31 13.27
C LEU A 122 -8.26 12.74 14.58
N GLY A 123 -7.44 12.72 15.62
CA GLY A 123 -7.84 12.30 16.97
C GLY A 123 -9.04 13.10 17.46
N TYR A 124 -8.92 14.43 17.49
CA TYR A 124 -10.01 15.34 17.90
C TYR A 124 -11.26 15.20 17.02
N ALA A 125 -11.08 15.07 15.70
CA ALA A 125 -12.22 14.88 14.81
C ALA A 125 -12.93 13.53 15.06
N CYS A 126 -12.19 12.46 15.34
CA CYS A 126 -12.78 11.16 15.67
C CYS A 126 -13.53 11.19 17.01
N GLU A 127 -13.04 11.93 18.01
CA GLU A 127 -13.74 12.09 19.28
C GLU A 127 -15.11 12.79 19.16
N LYS A 128 -15.26 13.66 18.15
CA LYS A 128 -16.51 14.37 17.85
C LYS A 128 -17.63 13.44 17.37
N TYR A 129 -17.28 12.31 16.72
CA TYR A 129 -18.23 11.40 16.12
C TYR A 129 -18.15 10.00 16.75
N GLU A 130 -19.14 9.63 17.56
CA GLU A 130 -19.18 8.32 18.19
C GLU A 130 -19.05 7.17 17.18
N GLY A 131 -18.10 6.27 17.41
CA GLY A 131 -17.77 5.15 16.51
C GLY A 131 -16.81 5.49 15.37
N ALA A 132 -16.45 6.76 15.17
CA ALA A 132 -15.39 7.14 14.23
C ALA A 132 -14.02 6.65 14.71
N GLY A 133 -13.10 6.48 13.79
CA GLY A 133 -11.73 6.07 14.08
C GLY A 133 -11.09 5.34 12.92
N TYR A 134 -9.84 4.97 13.10
CA TYR A 134 -9.05 4.28 12.09
C TYR A 134 -8.18 3.20 12.73
N ASP A 135 -7.73 2.27 11.91
CA ASP A 135 -6.84 1.18 12.32
C ASP A 135 -5.41 1.45 11.86
N TYR A 136 -5.26 2.12 10.70
CA TYR A 136 -3.97 2.40 10.08
C TYR A 136 -3.81 3.85 9.67
N ILE A 137 -2.59 4.35 9.85
CA ILE A 137 -2.06 5.54 9.18
C ILE A 137 -1.16 5.05 8.04
N GLY A 138 -1.58 5.28 6.82
CA GLY A 138 -0.78 5.03 5.63
C GLY A 138 0.03 6.26 5.25
N VAL A 139 1.27 6.07 4.85
CA VAL A 139 2.14 7.14 4.34
C VAL A 139 2.74 6.70 3.01
N ASN A 140 2.59 7.52 1.97
CA ASN A 140 3.21 7.28 0.68
C ASN A 140 4.68 7.64 0.74
N ILE A 141 5.54 6.74 0.33
CA ILE A 141 7.00 6.87 0.39
C ILE A 141 7.59 6.91 -1.01
N TYR A 142 8.49 7.85 -1.22
CA TYR A 142 9.24 8.03 -2.46
C TYR A 142 10.72 7.71 -2.19
N PRO A 143 11.26 6.56 -2.63
CA PRO A 143 12.60 6.07 -2.24
C PRO A 143 13.75 7.04 -2.55
N ASN A 144 13.61 7.84 -3.60
CA ASN A 144 14.62 8.85 -3.95
C ASN A 144 14.67 10.04 -2.97
N THR A 145 13.66 10.19 -2.12
CA THR A 145 13.50 11.33 -1.19
C THR A 145 13.48 10.87 0.26
N HIS A 146 12.93 9.69 0.52
CA HIS A 146 12.65 9.22 1.88
C HIS A 146 13.47 7.96 2.19
N SER A 147 14.42 8.08 3.12
CA SER A 147 15.22 6.96 3.62
C SER A 147 14.42 6.07 4.58
N ASP A 148 14.91 4.85 4.82
CA ASP A 148 14.39 3.94 5.85
C ASP A 148 14.44 4.56 7.26
N SER A 149 15.49 5.33 7.58
CA SER A 149 15.60 6.05 8.86
C SER A 149 14.50 7.10 9.03
N TYR A 150 14.16 7.82 7.96
CA TYR A 150 13.04 8.75 7.95
C TYR A 150 11.71 8.04 8.16
N VAL A 151 11.48 6.90 7.50
CA VAL A 151 10.27 6.08 7.68
C VAL A 151 10.16 5.57 9.12
N LYS A 152 11.27 5.19 9.73
CA LYS A 152 11.32 4.78 11.14
C LYS A 152 10.96 5.93 12.07
N GLU A 153 11.41 7.14 11.79
CA GLU A 153 11.04 8.34 12.56
C GLU A 153 9.55 8.64 12.45
N LEU A 154 8.96 8.57 11.24
CA LEU A 154 7.51 8.68 11.03
C LEU A 154 6.74 7.66 11.87
N LYS A 155 7.15 6.39 11.80
CA LYS A 155 6.53 5.31 12.57
C LYS A 155 6.57 5.60 14.07
N ASN A 156 7.72 6.00 14.61
CA ASN A 156 7.88 6.31 16.03
C ASN A 156 6.93 7.46 16.45
N THR A 157 6.75 8.47 15.60
CA THR A 157 5.82 9.57 15.85
C THR A 157 4.37 9.08 15.87
N VAL A 158 3.99 8.20 14.94
CA VAL A 158 2.64 7.59 14.93
C VAL A 158 2.40 6.76 16.20
N GLU A 159 3.36 5.95 16.62
CA GLU A 159 3.25 5.14 17.86
C GLU A 159 3.09 6.00 19.11
N GLU A 160 3.81 7.13 19.17
CA GLU A 160 3.73 8.05 20.30
C GLU A 160 2.40 8.79 20.35
N LYS A 161 1.89 9.27 19.22
CA LYS A 161 0.76 10.19 19.13
C LYS A 161 -0.59 9.52 18.85
N ALA A 162 -0.57 8.32 18.29
CA ALA A 162 -1.77 7.55 17.96
C ALA A 162 -1.77 6.16 18.60
N ALA A 163 -1.82 6.11 19.92
CA ALA A 163 -1.76 4.86 20.69
C ALA A 163 -2.72 3.79 20.15
N GLY A 164 -2.19 2.59 19.89
CA GLY A 164 -2.95 1.45 19.37
C GLY A 164 -3.26 1.53 17.87
N LYS A 165 -2.78 2.53 17.16
CA LYS A 165 -2.83 2.60 15.69
C LYS A 165 -1.55 2.08 15.08
N GLN A 166 -1.65 1.61 13.84
CA GLN A 166 -0.54 1.03 13.10
C GLN A 166 -0.13 1.98 11.97
N MET A 167 1.17 2.22 11.82
CA MET A 167 1.68 2.87 10.61
C MET A 167 2.02 1.82 9.57
N ILE A 168 1.62 2.08 8.33
CA ILE A 168 2.05 1.32 7.15
C ILE A 168 2.58 2.28 6.08
N ILE A 169 3.42 1.79 5.20
CA ILE A 169 3.67 2.48 3.93
C ILE A 169 2.49 2.15 3.01
N SER A 170 1.68 3.15 2.65
CA SER A 170 0.48 2.95 1.83
C SER A 170 0.74 2.91 0.33
N SER A 171 1.88 3.43 -0.12
CA SER A 171 2.36 3.34 -1.49
C SER A 171 3.88 3.49 -1.51
N VAL A 172 4.56 2.59 -2.19
CA VAL A 172 6.00 2.66 -2.47
C VAL A 172 6.32 1.90 -3.74
N LYS A 173 7.27 2.42 -4.52
CA LYS A 173 7.92 1.73 -5.65
C LYS A 173 9.41 1.73 -5.42
N CYS A 174 10.04 0.58 -5.49
CA CYS A 174 11.49 0.43 -5.36
C CYS A 174 12.06 0.03 -6.72
N PRO A 175 12.79 0.90 -7.42
CA PRO A 175 13.34 0.57 -8.72
C PRO A 175 14.43 -0.52 -8.60
N TRP A 176 14.47 -1.42 -9.60
CA TRP A 176 15.55 -2.39 -9.73
C TRP A 176 16.74 -1.80 -10.52
N LYS A 177 17.24 -0.66 -10.01
CA LYS A 177 18.42 0.05 -10.48
C LYS A 177 19.33 0.38 -9.31
N ASP A 178 20.62 0.34 -9.55
CA ASP A 178 21.60 0.91 -8.62
C ASP A 178 21.72 2.44 -8.80
N SER A 179 22.60 3.06 -8.03
CA SER A 179 22.86 4.51 -8.08
C SER A 179 23.41 5.01 -9.42
N GLU A 180 23.95 4.11 -10.25
CA GLU A 180 24.46 4.39 -11.57
C GLU A 180 23.40 4.18 -12.68
N GLY A 181 22.19 3.76 -12.29
CA GLY A 181 21.08 3.46 -13.21
C GLY A 181 21.17 2.08 -13.87
N LYS A 182 22.10 1.23 -13.41
CA LYS A 182 22.27 -0.14 -13.90
C LYS A 182 21.25 -1.06 -13.24
N ALA A 183 20.77 -2.05 -13.99
CA ALA A 183 19.82 -3.04 -13.49
C ALA A 183 20.38 -3.77 -12.25
N SER A 184 19.60 -3.83 -11.17
CA SER A 184 19.97 -4.47 -9.92
C SER A 184 18.74 -4.93 -9.12
N ILE A 185 18.42 -6.21 -9.24
CA ILE A 185 17.36 -6.85 -8.42
C ILE A 185 17.75 -6.82 -6.94
N THR A 186 19.04 -6.95 -6.64
CA THR A 186 19.57 -6.86 -5.27
C THR A 186 19.24 -5.50 -4.64
N THR A 187 19.36 -4.41 -5.39
CA THR A 187 18.99 -3.06 -4.90
C THR A 187 17.50 -2.97 -4.57
N GLN A 188 16.62 -3.43 -5.48
CA GLN A 188 15.17 -3.46 -5.22
C GLN A 188 14.84 -4.27 -3.96
N THR A 189 15.39 -5.49 -3.89
CA THR A 189 15.15 -6.41 -2.77
C THR A 189 15.58 -5.79 -1.44
N LYS A 190 16.76 -5.17 -1.41
CA LYS A 190 17.31 -4.51 -0.23
C LYS A 190 16.43 -3.34 0.21
N SER A 191 16.02 -2.47 -0.69
CA SER A 191 15.17 -1.32 -0.38
C SER A 191 13.83 -1.74 0.21
N ILE A 192 13.18 -2.76 -0.36
CA ILE A 192 11.92 -3.29 0.17
C ILE A 192 12.12 -3.84 1.59
N TYR A 193 13.20 -4.59 1.82
CA TYR A 193 13.50 -5.15 3.13
C TYR A 193 13.77 -4.07 4.18
N GLU A 194 14.52 -3.02 3.85
CA GLU A 194 14.79 -1.88 4.73
C GLU A 194 13.51 -1.15 5.12
N TYR A 195 12.57 -0.94 4.20
CA TYR A 195 11.26 -0.36 4.51
C TYR A 195 10.38 -1.27 5.37
N LEU A 196 10.41 -2.57 5.15
CA LEU A 196 9.74 -3.52 6.05
C LEU A 196 10.33 -3.44 7.47
N GLN A 197 11.67 -3.39 7.61
CA GLN A 197 12.34 -3.24 8.90
C GLN A 197 12.00 -1.90 9.58
N ALA A 198 11.87 -0.82 8.79
CA ALA A 198 11.56 0.51 9.32
C ALA A 198 10.14 0.60 9.90
N THR A 199 9.20 -0.21 9.38
CA THR A 199 7.78 -0.17 9.79
C THR A 199 7.38 -1.26 10.77
N ILE A 200 8.17 -2.33 10.93
CA ILE A 200 7.79 -3.49 11.75
C ILE A 200 8.65 -3.56 13.02
N ASP A 201 8.01 -3.50 14.19
CA ASP A 201 8.65 -3.75 15.48
C ASP A 201 7.65 -4.35 16.50
N GLU A 202 8.00 -4.36 17.80
CA GLU A 202 7.19 -4.95 18.86
C GLU A 202 5.83 -4.25 19.05
N LYS A 203 5.73 -2.97 18.71
CA LYS A 203 4.53 -2.14 18.89
C LYS A 203 3.73 -1.99 17.62
N ASN A 204 4.40 -2.03 16.48
CA ASN A 204 3.81 -1.82 15.17
C ASN A 204 3.99 -3.07 14.29
N ALA A 205 2.89 -3.73 13.92
CA ALA A 205 2.92 -4.82 12.96
C ALA A 205 3.28 -4.34 11.54
N GLY A 206 3.09 -3.07 11.26
CA GLY A 206 3.59 -2.35 10.10
C GLY A 206 3.36 -3.01 8.76
N GLY A 207 4.34 -2.80 7.89
CA GLY A 207 4.37 -3.34 6.54
C GLY A 207 4.19 -2.28 5.47
N LEU A 208 4.01 -2.73 4.25
CA LEU A 208 3.88 -1.85 3.09
C LEU A 208 2.88 -2.38 2.06
N ILE A 209 2.40 -1.47 1.21
CA ILE A 209 1.69 -1.74 -0.04
C ILE A 209 2.61 -1.28 -1.18
N TYR A 210 2.99 -2.24 -2.03
CA TYR A 210 3.81 -1.97 -3.19
C TYR A 210 2.92 -1.55 -4.35
N ASP A 211 3.25 -0.43 -4.96
CA ASP A 211 2.42 0.21 -5.98
C ASP A 211 2.68 -0.40 -7.37
N ASP A 212 1.63 -0.48 -8.21
CA ASP A 212 1.69 -1.04 -9.57
C ASP A 212 2.36 -2.43 -9.67
N ALA A 213 2.15 -3.30 -8.69
CA ALA A 213 2.79 -4.61 -8.62
C ALA A 213 2.36 -5.58 -9.73
N ASP A 214 1.32 -5.25 -10.49
CA ASP A 214 0.81 -6.03 -11.62
C ASP A 214 1.43 -5.64 -12.97
N PHE A 215 2.26 -4.60 -13.04
CA PHE A 215 2.96 -4.23 -14.26
C PHE A 215 4.07 -5.22 -14.62
N VAL A 216 4.36 -5.29 -15.91
CA VAL A 216 5.37 -6.17 -16.51
C VAL A 216 6.43 -5.33 -17.22
N GLY A 217 7.71 -5.56 -16.90
CA GLY A 217 8.84 -4.92 -17.55
C GLY A 217 9.08 -3.46 -17.19
N ALA A 218 8.35 -2.89 -16.24
CA ALA A 218 8.64 -1.56 -15.70
C ALA A 218 9.84 -1.62 -14.74
N TRP A 219 10.58 -0.50 -14.61
CA TRP A 219 11.80 -0.41 -13.80
C TRP A 219 11.62 -0.62 -12.29
N ASP A 220 10.40 -0.75 -11.85
CA ASP A 220 9.97 -0.96 -10.47
C ASP A 220 9.01 -2.14 -10.31
N SER A 221 8.71 -2.88 -11.40
CA SER A 221 7.83 -4.04 -11.35
C SER A 221 8.48 -5.24 -10.66
N PHE A 222 7.65 -6.21 -10.26
CA PHE A 222 8.08 -7.53 -9.80
C PHE A 222 8.12 -8.58 -10.91
N PHE A 223 7.79 -8.18 -12.13
CA PHE A 223 7.77 -9.06 -13.28
C PHE A 223 8.64 -8.47 -14.39
N ASP A 224 9.50 -9.29 -14.95
CA ASP A 224 10.35 -8.91 -16.08
C ASP A 224 9.54 -8.65 -17.36
N GLY A 225 10.22 -8.25 -18.45
CA GLY A 225 9.57 -7.96 -19.74
C GLY A 225 8.83 -9.13 -20.37
N ASN A 226 9.04 -10.36 -19.90
CA ASN A 226 8.35 -11.57 -20.32
C ASN A 226 7.20 -11.94 -19.37
N GLY A 227 7.02 -11.23 -18.27
CA GLY A 227 6.02 -11.51 -17.23
C GLY A 227 6.47 -12.56 -16.22
N GLN A 228 7.76 -12.94 -16.18
CA GLN A 228 8.28 -13.86 -15.18
C GLN A 228 8.54 -13.11 -13.87
N ALA A 229 8.11 -13.70 -12.74
CA ALA A 229 8.34 -13.17 -11.42
C ALA A 229 9.83 -13.06 -11.11
N MET A 230 10.27 -11.87 -10.70
CA MET A 230 11.64 -11.62 -10.30
C MET A 230 11.87 -12.05 -8.86
N SER A 231 13.10 -12.49 -8.54
CA SER A 231 13.44 -12.99 -7.20
C SER A 231 13.26 -11.96 -6.07
N SER A 232 13.20 -10.67 -6.39
CA SER A 232 12.88 -9.62 -5.41
C SER A 232 11.50 -9.78 -4.77
N LEU A 233 10.53 -10.38 -5.45
CA LEU A 233 9.21 -10.64 -4.88
C LEU A 233 9.27 -11.59 -3.68
N ALA A 234 10.20 -12.54 -3.69
CA ALA A 234 10.36 -13.50 -2.60
C ALA A 234 10.77 -12.87 -1.26
N ILE A 235 11.17 -11.57 -1.26
CA ILE A 235 11.60 -10.88 -0.02
C ILE A 235 10.51 -10.87 1.06
N PHE A 236 9.24 -10.79 0.67
CA PHE A 236 8.12 -10.78 1.62
C PHE A 236 7.99 -12.10 2.37
N ALA A 237 8.14 -13.23 1.67
CA ALA A 237 8.15 -14.56 2.29
C ALA A 237 9.39 -14.75 3.17
N TYR A 238 10.57 -14.33 2.72
CA TYR A 238 11.80 -14.41 3.51
C TYR A 238 11.75 -13.56 4.77
N ALA A 239 11.27 -12.33 4.69
CA ALA A 239 11.11 -11.46 5.85
C ALA A 239 10.17 -12.08 6.91
N GLN A 240 9.20 -12.88 6.50
CA GLN A 240 8.32 -13.65 7.38
C GLN A 240 8.99 -14.91 7.94
N GLY A 241 10.10 -15.37 7.35
CA GLY A 241 10.84 -16.56 7.74
C GLY A 241 10.46 -17.82 6.95
N ASN A 242 9.75 -17.65 5.84
CA ASN A 242 9.49 -18.72 4.89
C ASN A 242 10.68 -18.88 3.93
N GLN A 243 10.94 -20.11 3.52
CA GLN A 243 11.91 -20.37 2.45
C GLN A 243 11.16 -20.42 1.12
N VAL A 244 11.65 -19.66 0.14
CA VAL A 244 11.17 -19.70 -1.24
C VAL A 244 12.34 -20.16 -2.11
N ASP A 245 12.14 -21.17 -2.92
CA ASP A 245 13.14 -21.61 -3.87
C ASP A 245 13.16 -20.70 -5.09
N VAL A 246 14.19 -19.89 -5.19
CA VAL A 246 14.49 -19.04 -6.35
C VAL A 246 15.72 -19.54 -7.09
N SER A 247 16.15 -20.79 -6.88
CA SER A 247 17.39 -21.34 -7.43
C SER A 247 17.36 -21.45 -8.96
N SER A 248 16.20 -21.68 -9.53
CA SER A 248 15.97 -21.75 -10.98
C SER A 248 15.82 -20.39 -11.65
N TYR A 249 15.60 -19.32 -10.86
CA TYR A 249 15.48 -17.98 -11.39
C TYR A 249 16.78 -17.58 -12.10
N LYS A 250 16.63 -17.12 -13.34
CA LYS A 250 17.72 -16.56 -14.14
C LYS A 250 17.47 -15.07 -14.30
N ASP A 251 18.49 -14.28 -13.99
CA ASP A 251 18.48 -12.86 -14.27
C ASP A 251 18.12 -12.62 -15.75
N PRO A 252 17.05 -11.87 -16.05
CA PRO A 252 16.62 -11.58 -17.40
C PRO A 252 17.61 -10.67 -18.17
N TRP A 253 18.55 -10.05 -17.47
CA TRP A 253 19.55 -9.17 -18.07
C TRP A 253 20.91 -9.88 -18.18
N GLU A 254 21.46 -9.95 -19.37
CA GLU A 254 22.77 -10.54 -19.65
C GLU A 254 23.96 -9.83 -18.97
N TYR A 255 23.72 -8.91 -18.03
CA TYR A 255 24.68 -7.99 -17.43
C TYR A 255 25.27 -8.45 -16.10
N GLY A 256 25.54 -9.71 -15.95
CA GLY A 256 26.56 -10.10 -14.97
C GLY A 256 26.12 -10.55 -13.62
N GLY A 257 25.05 -11.35 -13.54
CA GLY A 257 24.92 -12.25 -12.40
C GLY A 257 24.37 -11.63 -11.13
N ASP A 258 23.59 -10.55 -11.22
CA ASP A 258 22.77 -10.10 -10.08
C ASP A 258 21.63 -11.09 -9.86
N THR A 259 21.85 -12.05 -8.98
CA THR A 259 20.90 -13.10 -8.63
C THR A 259 19.93 -12.66 -7.54
N GLY A 260 19.87 -11.35 -7.25
CA GLY A 260 18.92 -10.78 -6.29
C GLY A 260 19.05 -11.42 -4.92
N LEU A 261 18.02 -12.16 -4.52
CA LEU A 261 17.94 -12.75 -3.19
C LEU A 261 19.11 -13.70 -2.83
N LYS A 262 19.71 -14.40 -3.81
CA LYS A 262 20.88 -15.26 -3.53
C LYS A 262 22.05 -14.48 -2.94
N ASN A 263 22.26 -13.25 -3.39
CA ASN A 263 23.33 -12.40 -2.89
C ASN A 263 23.01 -11.80 -1.51
N LEU A 264 21.73 -11.77 -1.14
CA LEU A 264 21.23 -11.16 0.09
C LEU A 264 20.90 -12.17 1.18
N THR A 265 20.90 -13.48 0.92
CA THR A 265 20.54 -14.51 1.91
C THR A 265 21.39 -14.46 3.19
N ALA A 266 22.61 -13.93 3.13
CA ALA A 266 23.44 -13.71 4.30
C ALA A 266 23.05 -12.47 5.12
N SER A 267 22.42 -11.48 4.52
CA SER A 267 22.07 -10.18 5.11
C SER A 267 20.58 -10.00 5.40
N VAL A 268 19.71 -10.66 4.65
CA VAL A 268 18.26 -10.67 4.87
C VAL A 268 17.91 -11.72 5.91
N LYS A 269 17.38 -11.27 7.04
CA LYS A 269 16.94 -12.14 8.14
C LYS A 269 15.45 -12.04 8.30
N LYS A 270 14.85 -13.10 8.88
CA LYS A 270 13.47 -13.04 9.36
C LYS A 270 13.29 -11.82 10.27
N LEU A 271 12.24 -11.05 10.03
CA LEU A 271 11.80 -9.98 10.91
C LEU A 271 10.99 -10.59 12.07
N ASN A 272 11.54 -10.55 13.28
CA ASN A 272 10.96 -11.26 14.43
C ASN A 272 9.52 -10.87 14.75
N ASN A 273 9.15 -9.61 14.50
CA ASN A 273 7.82 -9.07 14.79
C ASN A 273 6.89 -9.06 13.57
N MET A 274 7.34 -9.54 12.42
CA MET A 274 6.48 -9.72 11.25
C MET A 274 5.47 -10.84 11.52
N SER A 275 4.21 -10.52 11.44
CA SER A 275 3.09 -11.39 11.78
C SER A 275 2.06 -11.46 10.66
N GLN A 276 1.01 -12.25 10.86
CA GLN A 276 -0.12 -12.26 9.91
C GLN A 276 -0.91 -10.95 9.87
N SER A 277 -0.72 -10.06 10.86
CA SER A 277 -1.28 -8.71 10.86
C SER A 277 -0.43 -7.69 10.12
N SER A 278 0.84 -7.99 9.84
CA SER A 278 1.71 -7.15 9.02
C SER A 278 1.18 -7.08 7.59
N VAL A 279 1.17 -5.88 7.02
CA VAL A 279 0.69 -5.64 5.66
C VAL A 279 1.79 -5.98 4.66
N ARG A 280 1.52 -6.93 3.78
CA ARG A 280 2.32 -7.29 2.61
C ARG A 280 1.42 -7.07 1.41
N GLY A 281 1.19 -5.81 1.11
CA GLY A 281 0.20 -5.41 0.11
C GLY A 281 0.84 -5.21 -1.24
N MET A 282 0.03 -5.45 -2.28
CA MET A 282 0.37 -5.19 -3.68
C MET A 282 -0.79 -4.46 -4.33
N ASP A 283 -0.54 -3.27 -4.88
CA ASP A 283 -1.52 -2.64 -5.74
C ASP A 283 -1.58 -3.37 -7.08
N ILE A 284 -2.78 -3.83 -7.40
CA ILE A 284 -3.11 -4.53 -8.64
C ILE A 284 -4.33 -3.90 -9.31
N SER A 285 -4.45 -2.59 -9.21
CA SER A 285 -5.60 -1.84 -9.76
C SER A 285 -5.76 -2.05 -11.25
N SER A 286 -4.67 -2.26 -12.00
CA SER A 286 -4.65 -2.48 -13.45
C SER A 286 -4.86 -3.94 -13.87
N TYR A 287 -4.83 -4.91 -12.94
CA TYR A 287 -4.87 -6.35 -13.23
C TYR A 287 -5.98 -6.76 -14.20
N THR A 288 -7.21 -6.24 -14.03
CA THR A 288 -8.32 -6.61 -14.92
C THR A 288 -8.09 -6.10 -16.35
N ALA A 289 -7.49 -4.91 -16.51
CA ALA A 289 -7.18 -4.33 -17.82
C ALA A 289 -6.03 -5.09 -18.47
N LEU A 290 -4.96 -5.36 -17.74
CA LEU A 290 -3.80 -6.13 -18.22
C LEU A 290 -4.19 -7.55 -18.63
N LYS A 291 -5.00 -8.22 -17.84
CA LYS A 291 -5.55 -9.55 -18.16
C LYS A 291 -6.40 -9.53 -19.43
N LYS A 292 -7.22 -8.49 -19.66
CA LYS A 292 -7.98 -8.32 -20.90
C LYS A 292 -7.08 -8.05 -22.11
N ALA A 293 -5.98 -7.35 -21.90
CA ALA A 293 -4.96 -7.09 -22.92
C ALA A 293 -4.10 -8.32 -23.26
N GLY A 294 -4.30 -9.44 -22.56
CA GLY A 294 -3.58 -10.68 -22.80
C GLY A 294 -2.23 -10.81 -22.09
N VAL A 295 -1.97 -9.94 -21.10
CA VAL A 295 -0.75 -10.06 -20.28
C VAL A 295 -0.77 -11.39 -19.53
N LYS A 296 0.35 -12.10 -19.60
CA LYS A 296 0.58 -13.38 -18.93
C LYS A 296 1.59 -13.20 -17.81
N TYR A 297 1.43 -14.01 -16.77
CA TYR A 297 2.35 -14.05 -15.62
C TYR A 297 2.91 -15.44 -15.46
N TYR A 298 4.16 -15.50 -15.01
CA TYR A 298 4.90 -16.73 -14.79
C TYR A 298 5.52 -16.68 -13.38
N ASP A 299 5.63 -17.86 -12.75
CA ASP A 299 6.35 -18.00 -11.48
C ASP A 299 7.87 -17.90 -11.66
N PHE A 300 8.64 -18.12 -10.59
CA PHE A 300 10.10 -18.05 -10.63
C PHE A 300 10.72 -19.11 -11.56
N ASP A 301 10.02 -20.21 -11.82
CA ASP A 301 10.46 -21.30 -12.71
C ASP A 301 10.08 -21.06 -14.17
N GLY A 302 9.42 -19.94 -14.49
CA GLY A 302 8.91 -19.64 -15.82
C GLY A 302 7.66 -20.42 -16.21
N LYS A 303 6.94 -20.98 -15.24
CA LYS A 303 5.67 -21.67 -15.48
C LYS A 303 4.52 -20.67 -15.47
N GLU A 304 3.71 -20.69 -16.54
CA GLU A 304 2.52 -19.81 -16.63
C GLU A 304 1.56 -20.08 -15.46
N THR A 305 1.17 -19.00 -14.78
CA THR A 305 0.27 -19.04 -13.63
C THR A 305 -0.54 -17.73 -13.54
N SER A 306 -1.41 -17.59 -12.53
CA SER A 306 -2.09 -16.32 -12.32
C SER A 306 -1.27 -15.39 -11.43
N LEU A 307 -1.35 -14.08 -11.69
CA LEU A 307 -0.77 -13.06 -10.80
C LEU A 307 -1.15 -13.30 -9.34
N LEU A 308 -2.45 -13.52 -9.08
CA LEU A 308 -2.96 -13.69 -7.71
C LEU A 308 -2.35 -14.89 -6.99
N LYS A 309 -2.03 -15.97 -7.74
CA LYS A 309 -1.36 -17.12 -7.15
C LYS A 309 0.10 -16.80 -6.81
N VAL A 310 0.82 -16.12 -7.70
CA VAL A 310 2.19 -15.69 -7.43
C VAL A 310 2.25 -14.81 -6.18
N LEU A 311 1.32 -13.84 -6.06
CA LEU A 311 1.27 -12.94 -4.90
C LEU A 311 0.83 -13.65 -3.60
N HIS A 312 -0.03 -14.67 -3.70
CA HIS A 312 -0.44 -15.45 -2.52
C HIS A 312 0.70 -16.30 -1.97
N ASP A 313 1.48 -16.89 -2.86
CA ASP A 313 2.53 -17.86 -2.49
C ASP A 313 3.79 -17.18 -1.94
N ASN A 314 3.92 -15.83 -2.09
CA ASN A 314 5.06 -15.02 -1.69
C ASN A 314 4.66 -13.83 -0.80
#